data_cd9ee2adcd0e6dd1ffa06f1fb305fb65
#
_entry.id   cd9ee2adcd0e6dd1ffa06f1fb305fb65
#
_cell.length_a   1.000
_cell.length_b   1.000
_cell.length_c   1.000
_cell.angle_alpha   90.00
_cell.angle_beta   90.00
_cell.angle_gamma   90.00
#
_symmetry.space_group_name_H-M   'P 1'
#
loop_
_entity.id
_entity.type
_entity.pdbx_description
1 polymer ?
#
loop_
_entity_poly.entity_id
_entity_poly.type
_entity_poly.pdbx_seq_one_letter_code
_entity_poly.pdbx_strand_id
1 'polypeptide(L)' 'KMYTTLKRLYNNGKGLLTLSELNRAVSIGWITEQQKNSIIGG' A
#
# COMPACT_ATOMS: atom_id res chain seq x y z
N LYS A 1 -3.28 8.93 -7.12
CA LYS A 1 -2.34 9.48 -6.27
C LYS A 1 -1.44 8.51 -5.54
N MET A 2 -1.52 8.43 -4.22
CA MET A 2 -0.59 7.55 -3.50
C MET A 2 -0.87 6.07 -3.73
N TYR A 3 -2.11 5.72 -4.05
CA TYR A 3 -2.46 4.31 -4.27
C TYR A 3 -1.58 3.65 -5.33
N THR A 4 -1.48 4.28 -6.49
CA THR A 4 -0.68 3.71 -7.59
C THR A 4 0.80 3.64 -7.23
N THR A 5 1.30 4.68 -6.59
CA THR A 5 2.70 4.73 -6.16
C THR A 5 3.00 3.64 -5.14
N LEU A 6 2.12 3.50 -4.14
CA LEU A 6 2.31 2.50 -3.09
C LEU A 6 2.19 1.08 -3.63
N LYS A 7 1.27 0.87 -4.55
CA LYS A 7 1.11 -0.44 -5.17
C LYS A 7 2.37 -0.85 -5.91
N ARG A 8 2.96 0.09 -6.64
CA ARG A 8 4.18 -0.17 -7.38
C ARG A 8 5.34 -0.46 -6.44
N LEU A 9 5.46 0.31 -5.37
CA LEU A 9 6.55 0.13 -4.41
C LEU A 9 6.41 -1.16 -3.63
N TYR A 10 5.18 -1.58 -3.35
CA TYR A 10 4.95 -2.83 -2.64
C TYR A 10 5.25 -4.04 -3.53
N ASN A 11 4.86 -3.98 -4.78
CA ASN A 11 5.18 -4.99 -5.81
C ASN A 11 4.93 -6.41 -5.32
N ASN A 12 3.71 -6.66 -4.82
CA ASN A 12 3.31 -7.99 -4.32
C ASN A 12 4.22 -8.52 -3.23
N GLY A 13 4.77 -7.62 -2.44
CA GLY A 13 5.63 -8.00 -1.33
C GLY A 13 7.09 -8.11 -1.69
N LYS A 14 7.44 -7.87 -2.95
CA LYS A 14 8.82 -7.98 -3.42
C LYS A 14 9.53 -6.64 -3.52
N GLY A 15 8.80 -5.55 -3.33
CA GLY A 15 9.37 -4.21 -3.44
C GLY A 15 9.95 -3.71 -2.13
N LEU A 16 10.31 -2.43 -2.13
CA LEU A 16 10.90 -1.79 -0.96
C LEU A 16 9.88 -1.47 0.13
N LEU A 17 8.62 -1.32 -0.26
CA LEU A 17 7.57 -0.96 0.69
C LEU A 17 7.10 -2.19 1.46
N THR A 18 6.98 -2.06 2.78
CA THR A 18 6.54 -3.16 3.63
C THR A 18 5.06 -3.04 3.97
N LEU A 19 4.49 -4.12 4.50
CA LEU A 19 3.11 -4.13 4.95
C LEU A 19 2.90 -3.10 6.07
N SER A 20 3.87 -2.97 6.97
CA SER A 20 3.81 -1.97 8.04
C SER A 20 3.65 -0.56 7.46
N GLU A 21 4.36 -0.28 6.39
CA GLU A 21 4.28 1.02 5.75
C GLU A 21 2.94 1.24 5.07
N LEU A 22 2.34 0.18 4.51
CA LEU A 22 0.99 0.28 3.97
C LEU A 22 -0.02 0.59 5.07
N ASN A 23 0.10 -0.08 6.22
CA ASN A 23 -0.76 0.20 7.35
C ASN A 23 -0.62 1.65 7.81
N ARG A 24 0.59 2.16 7.80
CA ARG A 24 0.84 3.54 8.16
C ARG A 24 0.20 4.50 7.15
N ALA A 25 0.27 4.16 5.87
CA ALA A 25 -0.35 4.98 4.83
C ALA A 25 -1.86 5.08 5.05
N VAL A 26 -2.50 3.99 5.48
CA VAL A 26 -3.91 4.03 5.82
C VAL A 26 -4.14 4.97 7.01
N SER A 27 -3.32 4.85 8.03
CA SER A 27 -3.43 5.67 9.24
C SER A 27 -3.36 7.16 8.96
N ILE A 28 -2.46 7.56 8.08
CA ILE A 28 -2.26 8.97 7.78
C ILE A 28 -3.16 9.46 6.64
N GLY A 29 -4.00 8.58 6.10
CA GLY A 29 -5.01 8.99 5.13
C GLY A 29 -4.56 9.02 3.69
N TRP A 30 -3.41 8.46 3.37
CA TRP A 30 -2.93 8.42 1.99
C TRP A 30 -3.74 7.46 1.13
N ILE A 31 -4.18 6.35 1.71
CA ILE A 31 -5.02 5.35 1.06
C ILE A 31 -6.07 4.86 2.05
N THR A 32 -7.08 4.15 1.53
CA THR A 32 -8.11 3.56 2.39
C THR A 32 -7.76 2.11 2.69
N GLU A 33 -8.47 1.53 3.67
CA GLU A 33 -8.32 0.10 3.97
C GLU A 33 -8.59 -0.74 2.73
N GLN A 34 -9.61 -0.36 1.99
CA GLN A 34 -9.97 -1.08 0.78
C GLN A 34 -8.84 -1.03 -0.26
N GLN A 35 -8.21 0.13 -0.39
CA GLN A 35 -7.09 0.28 -1.31
C GLN A 35 -5.89 -0.54 -0.84
N LYS A 36 -5.64 -0.55 0.46
CA LYS A 36 -4.56 -1.38 1.02
C LYS A 36 -4.80 -2.85 0.68
N ASN A 37 -6.02 -3.33 0.89
CA ASN A 37 -6.35 -4.72 0.60
C ASN A 37 -6.17 -5.05 -0.88
N SER A 38 -6.50 -4.10 -1.76
CA SER A 38 -6.29 -4.28 -3.19
C SER A 38 -4.81 -4.41 -3.53
N ILE A 39 -3.98 -3.62 -2.87
CA ILE A 39 -2.53 -3.67 -3.09
C ILE A 39 -1.99 -5.03 -2.64
N ILE A 40 -2.38 -5.48 -1.47
CA ILE A 40 -1.91 -6.75 -0.90
C ILE A 40 -2.42 -7.93 -1.71
N GLY A 41 -3.67 -7.88 -2.09
CA GLY A 41 -4.33 -9.00 -2.78
C GLY A 41 -3.94 -9.13 -4.22
N GLY A 42 -3.26 -8.16 -4.74
CA GLY A 42 -2.95 -8.31 -6.07
C GLY A 42 -2.36 -7.57 -6.97
#